data_ae55446d72bec4b75db23f679f032006
#
_entry.id   ae55446d72bec4b75db23f679f032006
#
_cell.length_a   1.000
_cell.length_b   1.000
_cell.length_c   1.000
_cell.angle_alpha   90.00
_cell.angle_beta   90.00
_cell.angle_gamma   90.00
#
_symmetry.space_group_name_H-M   'P 1'
#
loop_
_entity.id
_entity.type
_entity.pdbx_description
1 polymer ?
#
loop_
_entity_poly.entity_id
_entity_poly.type
_entity_poly.pdbx_seq_one_letter_code
_entity_poly.pdbx_strand_id
1 'polypeptide(L)'
;MYIVKAEANQVEKIVDMSIRAFETDVNVGGTKGDCPPGFDSVEWHKRMALEGHLYLAMIEKDLVGAAILFPDETKNRVYIGRIFIDSVYHRKGYGIRLMECIEKNFPYAAAFHLDTPCWNERTNAFYKKLGYRIIKVEDG
;
A
#
# COMPACT_ATOMS: atom_id res chain seq x y z
N MET A 1 -13.35 -2.48 8.14
CA MET A 1 -12.15 -3.01 7.44
C MET A 1 -11.15 -3.56 8.45
N TYR A 2 -10.51 -4.63 8.12
CA TYR A 2 -9.43 -5.21 8.93
C TYR A 2 -8.31 -5.70 8.03
N ILE A 3 -7.11 -5.84 8.58
CA ILE A 3 -5.96 -6.39 7.85
C ILE A 3 -5.51 -7.70 8.49
N VAL A 4 -5.09 -8.65 7.65
CA VAL A 4 -4.54 -9.94 8.07
C VAL A 4 -3.34 -10.27 7.21
N LYS A 5 -2.39 -11.01 7.76
CA LYS A 5 -1.22 -11.44 6.97
C LYS A 5 -1.65 -12.37 5.85
N ALA A 6 -1.09 -12.14 4.66
CA ALA A 6 -1.36 -12.95 3.49
C ALA A 6 -0.57 -14.26 3.53
N GLU A 7 -1.15 -15.30 2.97
CA GLU A 7 -0.48 -16.58 2.76
C GLU A 7 0.04 -16.66 1.33
N ALA A 8 1.06 -17.47 1.10
CA ALA A 8 1.70 -17.59 -0.21
C ALA A 8 0.72 -18.03 -1.31
N ASN A 9 -0.30 -18.81 -0.99
CA ASN A 9 -1.29 -19.29 -1.96
C ASN A 9 -2.30 -18.22 -2.40
N GLN A 10 -2.26 -17.04 -1.79
CA GLN A 10 -3.15 -15.93 -2.13
C GLN A 10 -2.48 -14.90 -3.03
N VAL A 11 -1.19 -15.07 -3.30
CA VAL A 11 -0.36 -14.05 -3.95
C VAL A 11 -0.78 -13.74 -5.39
N GLU A 12 -1.17 -14.75 -6.19
CA GLU A 12 -1.57 -14.49 -7.57
C GLU A 12 -2.76 -13.55 -7.66
N LYS A 13 -3.74 -13.72 -6.79
CA LYS A 13 -4.92 -12.87 -6.70
C LYS A 13 -4.53 -11.44 -6.32
N ILE A 14 -3.58 -11.30 -5.39
CA ILE A 14 -3.09 -10.00 -4.94
C ILE A 14 -2.35 -9.30 -6.07
N VAL A 15 -1.54 -10.02 -6.85
CA VAL A 15 -0.81 -9.44 -7.97
C VAL A 15 -1.77 -8.93 -9.06
N ASP A 16 -2.81 -9.70 -9.38
CA ASP A 16 -3.83 -9.23 -10.32
C ASP A 16 -4.45 -7.92 -9.87
N MET A 17 -4.73 -7.83 -8.57
CA MET A 17 -5.29 -6.64 -7.96
C MET A 17 -4.30 -5.46 -8.01
N SER A 18 -3.02 -5.73 -7.73
CA SER A 18 -1.95 -4.75 -7.80
C SER A 18 -1.83 -4.16 -9.21
N ILE A 19 -1.86 -5.01 -10.22
CA ILE A 19 -1.79 -4.57 -11.62
C ILE A 19 -2.95 -3.62 -11.92
N ARG A 20 -4.18 -4.00 -11.58
CA ARG A 20 -5.34 -3.14 -11.82
C ARG A 20 -5.24 -1.81 -11.08
N ALA A 21 -4.80 -1.85 -9.83
CA ALA A 21 -4.71 -0.65 -9.00
C ALA A 21 -3.68 0.34 -9.54
N PHE A 22 -2.48 -0.15 -9.89
CA PHE A 22 -1.40 0.73 -10.31
C PHE A 22 -1.49 1.14 -11.78
N GLU A 23 -2.19 0.40 -12.62
CA GLU A 23 -2.47 0.83 -13.99
C GLU A 23 -3.31 2.11 -14.02
N THR A 24 -4.07 2.42 -12.99
CA THR A 24 -4.80 3.69 -12.92
C THR A 24 -3.85 4.89 -12.86
N ASP A 25 -2.62 4.73 -12.38
CA ASP A 25 -1.64 5.81 -12.34
C ASP A 25 -1.17 6.22 -13.73
N VAL A 26 -1.21 5.30 -14.69
CA VAL A 26 -0.89 5.60 -16.09
C VAL A 26 -1.90 6.62 -16.64
N ASN A 27 -3.15 6.53 -16.22
CA ASN A 27 -4.22 7.43 -16.66
C ASN A 27 -4.14 8.83 -16.06
N VAL A 28 -3.33 9.03 -15.01
CA VAL A 28 -3.19 10.33 -14.35
C VAL A 28 -1.81 10.96 -14.57
N GLY A 29 -1.10 10.54 -15.61
CA GLY A 29 0.15 11.16 -16.02
C GLY A 29 1.40 10.31 -15.86
N GLY A 30 1.30 9.15 -15.22
CA GLY A 30 2.42 8.23 -15.12
C GLY A 30 2.56 7.36 -16.37
N THR A 31 3.67 6.69 -16.49
CA THR A 31 3.90 5.65 -17.50
C THR A 31 4.00 4.31 -16.78
N LYS A 32 3.96 3.23 -17.55
CA LYS A 32 4.10 1.89 -16.99
C LYS A 32 5.42 1.71 -16.26
N GLY A 33 6.47 2.43 -16.68
CA GLY A 33 7.78 2.42 -16.02
C GLY A 33 7.79 3.16 -14.67
N ASP A 34 6.77 3.97 -14.39
CA ASP A 34 6.65 4.71 -13.14
C ASP A 34 5.88 3.95 -12.06
N CYS A 35 5.36 2.77 -12.37
CA CYS A 35 4.72 1.92 -11.38
C CYS A 35 5.76 1.40 -10.38
N PRO A 36 5.36 1.10 -9.12
CA PRO A 36 6.31 0.63 -8.13
C PRO A 36 7.03 -0.65 -8.59
N PRO A 37 8.33 -0.79 -8.32
CA PRO A 37 9.05 -2.00 -8.66
C PRO A 37 8.37 -3.24 -8.07
N GLY A 38 8.20 -4.28 -8.87
CA GLY A 38 7.60 -5.52 -8.42
C GLY A 38 6.08 -5.52 -8.36
N PHE A 39 5.39 -4.43 -8.79
CA PHE A 39 3.94 -4.36 -8.71
C PHE A 39 3.24 -5.50 -9.46
N ASP A 40 3.86 -6.04 -10.50
CA ASP A 40 3.35 -7.14 -11.33
C ASP A 40 4.09 -8.45 -11.09
N SER A 41 4.94 -8.54 -10.08
CA SER A 41 5.76 -9.71 -9.81
C SER A 41 5.14 -10.64 -8.76
N VAL A 42 4.77 -11.84 -9.18
CA VAL A 42 4.30 -12.88 -8.27
C VAL A 42 5.40 -13.29 -7.30
N GLU A 43 6.64 -13.45 -7.78
CA GLU A 43 7.78 -13.84 -6.96
C GLU A 43 8.06 -12.84 -5.84
N TRP A 44 8.04 -11.55 -6.18
CA TRP A 44 8.28 -10.51 -5.18
C TRP A 44 7.22 -10.50 -4.10
N HIS A 45 5.92 -10.57 -4.50
CA HIS A 45 4.82 -10.59 -3.55
C HIS A 45 4.84 -11.85 -2.69
N LYS A 46 5.23 -12.99 -3.29
CA LYS A 46 5.36 -14.24 -2.56
C LYS A 46 6.42 -14.14 -1.47
N ARG A 47 7.56 -13.51 -1.78
CA ARG A 47 8.61 -13.27 -0.81
C ARG A 47 8.11 -12.35 0.31
N MET A 48 7.38 -11.29 -0.03
CA MET A 48 6.81 -10.39 0.97
C MET A 48 5.83 -11.13 1.90
N ALA A 49 5.03 -12.04 1.35
CA ALA A 49 4.12 -12.85 2.16
C ALA A 49 4.89 -13.78 3.10
N LEU A 50 5.91 -14.46 2.59
CA LEU A 50 6.72 -15.38 3.39
C LEU A 50 7.49 -14.68 4.50
N GLU A 51 7.93 -13.45 4.27
CA GLU A 51 8.63 -12.65 5.26
C GLU A 51 7.68 -11.93 6.25
N GLY A 52 6.37 -12.07 6.04
CA GLY A 52 5.37 -11.49 6.94
C GLY A 52 5.06 -10.03 6.72
N HIS A 53 5.40 -9.48 5.56
CA HIS A 53 5.20 -8.07 5.24
C HIS A 53 3.93 -7.80 4.44
N LEU A 54 3.37 -8.81 3.79
CA LEU A 54 2.19 -8.64 2.95
C LEU A 54 0.92 -8.87 3.77
N TYR A 55 0.04 -7.87 3.77
CA TYR A 55 -1.23 -7.91 4.48
C TYR A 55 -2.39 -7.76 3.51
N LEU A 56 -3.46 -8.51 3.75
CA LEU A 56 -4.71 -8.37 3.00
C LEU A 56 -5.59 -7.34 3.68
N ALA A 57 -6.21 -6.46 2.90
CA ALA A 57 -7.24 -5.56 3.39
C ALA A 57 -8.60 -6.17 3.09
N MET A 58 -9.39 -6.41 4.12
CA MET A 58 -10.65 -7.14 4.05
C MET A 58 -11.80 -6.28 4.55
N ILE A 59 -12.94 -6.36 3.87
CA ILE A 59 -14.22 -5.87 4.36
C ILE A 59 -15.14 -7.07 4.36
N GLU A 60 -15.53 -7.52 5.56
CA GLU A 60 -16.25 -8.77 5.76
C GLU A 60 -15.47 -9.95 5.14
N LYS A 61 -15.98 -10.57 4.10
CA LYS A 61 -15.31 -11.68 3.41
C LYS A 61 -14.64 -11.24 2.11
N ASP A 62 -14.75 -9.95 1.77
CA ASP A 62 -14.24 -9.43 0.50
C ASP A 62 -12.82 -8.91 0.63
N LEU A 63 -11.96 -9.38 -0.25
CA LEU A 63 -10.60 -8.87 -0.38
C LEU A 63 -10.65 -7.61 -1.25
N VAL A 64 -10.36 -6.46 -0.66
CA VAL A 64 -10.49 -5.17 -1.35
C VAL A 64 -9.17 -4.49 -1.65
N GLY A 65 -8.09 -4.92 -1.04
CA GLY A 65 -6.78 -4.31 -1.24
C GLY A 65 -5.69 -5.04 -0.49
N ALA A 66 -4.53 -4.42 -0.43
CA ALA A 66 -3.40 -4.98 0.30
C ALA A 66 -2.46 -3.88 0.76
N ALA A 67 -1.59 -4.24 1.70
CA ALA A 67 -0.55 -3.36 2.22
C ALA A 67 0.73 -4.16 2.41
N ILE A 68 1.86 -3.52 2.18
CA ILE A 68 3.17 -4.09 2.46
C ILE A 68 3.82 -3.21 3.51
N LEU A 69 4.04 -3.78 4.69
CA LEU A 69 4.41 -3.04 5.89
C LEU A 69 5.70 -3.58 6.50
N PHE A 70 6.56 -2.68 6.92
CA PHE A 70 7.85 -3.00 7.54
C PHE A 70 7.92 -2.34 8.91
N PRO A 71 7.35 -2.97 9.95
CA PRO A 71 7.40 -2.39 11.29
C PRO A 71 8.81 -2.55 11.89
N ASP A 72 9.25 -1.48 12.55
CA ASP A 72 10.50 -1.48 13.30
C ASP A 72 10.15 -1.20 14.76
N GLU A 73 9.97 -2.24 15.54
CA GLU A 73 9.53 -2.14 16.92
C GLU A 73 10.56 -1.45 17.83
N THR A 74 11.84 -1.60 17.53
CA THR A 74 12.89 -0.96 18.31
C THR A 74 12.91 0.56 18.15
N LYS A 75 12.49 1.06 17.00
CA LYS A 75 12.45 2.49 16.71
C LYS A 75 11.05 3.07 16.80
N ASN A 76 10.06 2.24 17.14
CA ASN A 76 8.65 2.62 17.20
C ASN A 76 8.15 3.27 15.91
N ARG A 77 8.58 2.73 14.78
CA ARG A 77 8.23 3.23 13.45
C ARG A 77 7.68 2.11 12.58
N VAL A 78 6.78 2.48 11.67
CA VAL A 78 6.31 1.58 10.63
C VAL A 78 6.56 2.24 9.27
N TYR A 79 7.31 1.57 8.42
CA TYR A 79 7.48 2.00 7.04
C TYR A 79 6.38 1.35 6.21
N ILE A 80 5.58 2.18 5.55
CA ILE A 80 4.53 1.70 4.65
C ILE A 80 5.16 1.59 3.27
N GLY A 81 5.54 0.37 2.89
CA GLY A 81 6.20 0.14 1.62
C GLY A 81 5.25 0.32 0.45
N ARG A 82 4.01 -0.09 0.64
CA ARG A 82 3.00 -0.01 -0.42
C ARG A 82 1.61 -0.23 0.15
N ILE A 83 0.64 0.52 -0.36
CA ILE A 83 -0.78 0.21 -0.17
C ILE A 83 -1.47 0.29 -1.52
N PHE A 84 -2.50 -0.50 -1.72
CA PHE A 84 -3.37 -0.36 -2.88
C PHE A 84 -4.75 -0.92 -2.58
N ILE A 85 -5.73 -0.36 -3.25
CA ILE A 85 -7.12 -0.81 -3.25
C ILE A 85 -7.45 -1.26 -4.67
N ASP A 86 -8.09 -2.40 -4.83
CA ASP A 86 -8.50 -2.89 -6.14
C ASP A 86 -9.32 -1.81 -6.84
N SER A 87 -9.04 -1.60 -8.14
CA SER A 87 -9.66 -0.54 -8.92
C SER A 87 -11.19 -0.58 -8.91
N VAL A 88 -11.79 -1.77 -8.75
CA VAL A 88 -13.25 -1.91 -8.68
C VAL A 88 -13.85 -1.28 -7.41
N TYR A 89 -13.01 -0.99 -6.43
CA TYR A 89 -13.42 -0.37 -5.17
C TYR A 89 -12.92 1.07 -5.01
N HIS A 90 -12.37 1.66 -6.06
CA HIS A 90 -11.90 3.05 -6.00
C HIS A 90 -13.07 4.02 -5.79
N ARG A 91 -12.76 5.18 -5.22
CA ARG A 91 -13.72 6.27 -4.92
C ARG A 91 -14.76 5.92 -3.85
N LYS A 92 -14.49 4.91 -3.02
CA LYS A 92 -15.37 4.51 -1.91
C LYS A 92 -14.78 4.88 -0.55
N GLY A 93 -13.66 5.59 -0.51
CA GLY A 93 -12.99 5.95 0.73
C GLY A 93 -12.23 4.81 1.38
N TYR A 94 -12.04 3.70 0.69
CA TYR A 94 -11.37 2.53 1.26
C TYR A 94 -9.88 2.75 1.52
N GLY A 95 -9.23 3.62 0.74
CA GLY A 95 -7.83 3.97 0.98
C GLY A 95 -7.64 4.63 2.33
N ILE A 96 -8.53 5.55 2.68
CA ILE A 96 -8.51 6.22 4.00
C ILE A 96 -8.75 5.20 5.11
N ARG A 97 -9.74 4.32 4.92
CA ARG A 97 -10.06 3.27 5.89
C ARG A 97 -8.89 2.32 6.10
N LEU A 98 -8.17 1.99 5.02
CA LEU A 98 -7.00 1.14 5.10
C LEU A 98 -5.90 1.80 5.92
N MET A 99 -5.63 3.08 5.68
CA MET A 99 -4.62 3.81 6.45
C MET A 99 -4.97 3.87 7.93
N GLU A 100 -6.23 4.14 8.27
CA GLU A 100 -6.69 4.13 9.65
C GLU A 100 -6.53 2.76 10.29
N CYS A 101 -6.83 1.71 9.53
CA CYS A 101 -6.70 0.34 9.97
C CYS A 101 -5.24 -0.04 10.25
N ILE A 102 -4.32 0.41 9.38
CA ILE A 102 -2.88 0.20 9.57
C ILE A 102 -2.43 0.88 10.87
N GLU A 103 -2.82 2.13 11.09
CA GLU A 103 -2.43 2.87 12.28
C GLU A 103 -2.93 2.20 13.56
N LYS A 104 -4.15 1.69 13.55
CA LYS A 104 -4.73 0.97 14.70
C LYS A 104 -4.04 -0.38 14.95
N ASN A 105 -3.51 -0.99 13.91
CA ASN A 105 -2.86 -2.29 14.00
C ASN A 105 -1.47 -2.23 14.63
N PHE A 106 -0.89 -1.04 14.69
CA PHE A 106 0.44 -0.81 15.27
C PHE A 106 0.38 0.30 16.32
N PRO A 107 -0.32 0.07 17.44
CA PRO A 107 -0.53 1.13 18.44
C PRO A 107 0.76 1.58 19.15
N TYR A 108 1.83 0.76 19.09
CA TYR A 108 3.12 1.13 19.66
C TYR A 108 3.89 2.14 18.81
N ALA A 109 3.51 2.30 17.55
CA ALA A 109 4.27 3.12 16.61
C ALA A 109 4.11 4.60 16.92
N ALA A 110 5.24 5.30 17.07
CA ALA A 110 5.27 6.74 17.23
C ALA A 110 5.19 7.46 15.88
N ALA A 111 5.56 6.79 14.79
CA ALA A 111 5.55 7.39 13.47
C ALA A 111 5.32 6.34 12.38
N PHE A 112 4.64 6.77 11.33
CA PHE A 112 4.48 6.04 10.08
C PHE A 112 5.14 6.84 8.98
N HIS A 113 5.89 6.20 8.09
CA HIS A 113 6.53 6.93 6.99
C HIS A 113 6.41 6.12 5.69
N LEU A 114 6.46 6.83 4.59
CA LEU A 114 6.31 6.24 3.26
C LEU A 114 6.95 7.15 2.22
N ASP A 115 7.15 6.60 1.02
CA ASP A 115 7.63 7.36 -0.14
C ASP A 115 6.55 7.39 -1.21
N THR A 116 6.44 8.50 -1.92
CA THR A 116 5.54 8.63 -3.07
C THR A 116 6.28 9.28 -4.22
N PRO A 117 5.94 8.94 -5.48
CA PRO A 117 6.48 9.69 -6.63
C PRO A 117 6.00 11.14 -6.59
N CYS A 118 6.91 12.10 -6.76
CA CYS A 118 6.54 13.51 -6.69
C CYS A 118 5.63 13.97 -7.85
N TRP A 119 5.63 13.23 -8.98
CA TRP A 119 4.75 13.53 -10.10
C TRP A 119 3.29 13.13 -9.86
N ASN A 120 3.04 12.23 -8.90
CA ASN A 120 1.67 11.72 -8.67
C ASN A 120 0.92 12.63 -7.69
N GLU A 121 0.29 13.66 -8.25
CA GLU A 121 -0.46 14.64 -7.46
C GLU A 121 -1.62 14.01 -6.68
N ARG A 122 -2.27 13.01 -7.27
CA ARG A 122 -3.39 12.32 -6.62
C ARG A 122 -2.94 11.63 -5.33
N THR A 123 -1.85 10.89 -5.39
CA THR A 123 -1.29 10.17 -4.24
C THR A 123 -0.77 11.15 -3.18
N ASN A 124 -0.06 12.19 -3.59
CA ASN A 124 0.46 13.18 -2.68
C ASN A 124 -0.65 13.94 -1.96
N ALA A 125 -1.72 14.31 -2.68
CA ALA A 125 -2.87 14.96 -2.08
C ALA A 125 -3.58 14.05 -1.07
N PHE A 126 -3.67 12.75 -1.38
CA PHE A 126 -4.27 11.75 -0.50
C PHE A 126 -3.55 11.70 0.85
N TYR A 127 -2.22 11.58 0.84
CA TYR A 127 -1.46 11.50 2.08
C TYR A 127 -1.45 12.81 2.86
N LYS A 128 -1.37 13.92 2.14
CA LYS A 128 -1.42 15.24 2.78
C LYS A 128 -2.74 15.45 3.52
N LYS A 129 -3.86 15.03 2.92
CA LYS A 129 -5.18 15.11 3.52
C LYS A 129 -5.26 14.28 4.80
N LEU A 130 -4.52 13.19 4.90
CA LEU A 130 -4.46 12.33 6.07
C LEU A 130 -3.52 12.85 7.17
N GLY A 131 -2.87 13.99 6.95
CA GLY A 131 -1.96 14.59 7.91
C GLY A 131 -0.49 14.26 7.72
N TYR A 132 -0.15 13.56 6.66
CA TYR A 132 1.24 13.29 6.32
C TYR A 132 1.88 14.55 5.74
N ARG A 133 3.15 14.73 6.01
CA ARG A 133 3.91 15.87 5.50
C ARG A 133 5.20 15.41 4.84
N ILE A 134 5.65 16.21 3.89
CA ILE A 134 6.90 15.95 3.18
C ILE A 134 8.06 16.32 4.09
N ILE A 135 8.96 15.37 4.35
CA ILE A 135 10.16 15.62 5.14
C ILE A 135 11.42 15.58 4.29
N LYS A 136 11.34 15.02 3.08
CA LYS A 136 12.49 14.92 2.19
C LYS A 136 12.01 14.68 0.75
N VAL A 137 12.66 15.34 -0.21
CA VAL A 137 12.44 15.10 -1.64
C VAL A 137 13.74 14.61 -2.22
N GLU A 138 13.70 13.45 -2.89
CA GLU A 138 14.86 12.88 -3.55
C GLU A 138 14.70 12.94 -5.07
N ASP A 139 15.77 13.27 -5.76
CA ASP A 139 15.81 13.26 -7.22
C ASP A 139 16.09 11.85 -7.73
N GLY A 140 15.30 11.38 -8.62
CA GLY A 140 15.51 10.13 -9.27
C GLY A 140 14.68 8.98 -8.84
#